data_e3647022c5f667471bd9df285187bfc1
#
_entry.id   e3647022c5f667471bd9df285187bfc1
#
_cell.length_a   1.000
_cell.length_b   1.000
_cell.length_c   1.000
_cell.angle_alpha   90.00
_cell.angle_beta   90.00
_cell.angle_gamma   90.00
#
_symmetry.space_group_name_H-M   'P 1'
#
loop_
_entity.id
_entity.type
_entity.pdbx_description
1 polymer ?
#
loop_
_entity_poly.entity_id
_entity_poly.type
_entity_poly.pdbx_seq_one_letter_code
_entity_poly.pdbx_strand_id
1 'polypeptide(L)'
;MDAQNKKAFFTGSGIPVKEVYTAEDAKSLNLEKDIGLPGQEPYLRGIYSSMYRQKLWTIRQFTGFGTPAETNARFKYEYEQGATGFSIAFDSVTENGFNPDNPEVAYDVGTGGVNVCTLKDMEEMFFDLPIDKLTTAVIASPFPACPLSAMYFALAEKRGINLQMLDGTTQNDLLLFTVCCNSPGTIPPRHLIRLCVDLVEWCAQNTPKWHPVSFASYNYRENGLNAYQELGLLFANAIAYIEEELKRNRLKIDDFAPVLSFHLAAHNDFLEEIAKFRAARRMWHKLARERYGAQNPKSLMLRFHVQTSGSTLTYQQPLNNLIRVAYQVLAAALGGAQSVHANSYDEGICLPTEQGILLSLRTQQVAQHETGVTNVADPLGGAYYLEWLTNEVEKHSWDYLKKIEDEGGLVKAVESGWVHREAVVAMNEYQKQIQNGMRKVVGANCFESEEEPHQVPLFRPNKEALQIQKAKLAQIKNERDNEVVSQILQELRQVTEKGGNVMPVVLRAVKAYASLGEICDVWREMYGTWEIPFGKIA
;
A
#
# COMPACT_ATOMS: atom_id res chain seq x y z
N MET A 1 -42.40 22.06 -24.20
CA MET A 1 -41.61 20.84 -24.00
C MET A 1 -41.00 20.92 -22.62
N ASP A 2 -41.46 20.03 -21.77
CA ASP A 2 -41.39 20.10 -20.31
C ASP A 2 -39.99 20.18 -19.75
N ALA A 3 -39.79 21.10 -18.81
CA ALA A 3 -38.67 21.14 -17.86
C ALA A 3 -38.81 19.99 -16.83
N GLN A 4 -39.01 18.76 -17.33
CA GLN A 4 -39.18 17.59 -16.48
C GLN A 4 -37.80 17.05 -16.06
N ASN A 5 -37.52 17.12 -14.76
CA ASN A 5 -36.58 16.28 -13.98
C ASN A 5 -35.34 15.80 -14.74
N LYS A 6 -34.41 16.70 -15.07
CA LYS A 6 -33.07 16.23 -15.44
C LYS A 6 -32.47 15.53 -14.22
N LYS A 7 -32.40 14.20 -14.27
CA LYS A 7 -31.74 13.39 -13.25
C LYS A 7 -30.28 13.88 -13.15
N ALA A 8 -29.90 14.36 -11.98
CA ALA A 8 -28.53 14.75 -11.74
C ALA A 8 -27.64 13.50 -11.73
N PHE A 9 -26.50 13.58 -12.38
CA PHE A 9 -25.48 12.53 -12.42
C PHE A 9 -24.28 12.97 -11.58
N PHE A 10 -23.65 12.01 -10.93
CA PHE A 10 -22.52 12.23 -10.04
C PHE A 10 -21.44 11.19 -10.29
N THR A 11 -20.16 11.54 -10.02
CA THR A 11 -19.06 10.59 -9.94
C THR A 11 -19.22 9.69 -8.72
N GLY A 12 -18.37 8.69 -8.59
CA GLY A 12 -18.27 7.82 -7.42
C GLY A 12 -18.04 8.57 -6.10
N SER A 13 -17.39 9.72 -6.15
CA SER A 13 -17.13 10.62 -5.02
C SER A 13 -18.22 11.67 -4.78
N GLY A 14 -19.33 11.63 -5.54
CA GLY A 14 -20.43 12.57 -5.41
C GLY A 14 -20.21 13.93 -6.08
N ILE A 15 -19.21 14.07 -6.96
CA ILE A 15 -18.97 15.28 -7.75
C ILE A 15 -20.05 15.35 -8.85
N PRO A 16 -20.86 16.43 -8.96
CA PRO A 16 -21.88 16.55 -9.99
C PRO A 16 -21.25 16.70 -11.36
N VAL A 17 -21.78 15.97 -12.36
CA VAL A 17 -21.27 15.98 -13.73
C VAL A 17 -22.30 16.55 -14.71
N LYS A 18 -21.81 17.28 -15.71
CA LYS A 18 -22.62 17.78 -16.83
C LYS A 18 -22.86 16.67 -17.84
N GLU A 19 -23.88 16.87 -18.68
CA GLU A 19 -24.16 15.98 -19.80
C GLU A 19 -23.06 16.02 -20.88
N VAL A 20 -22.47 17.20 -21.11
CA VAL A 20 -21.41 17.44 -22.10
C VAL A 20 -20.38 18.41 -21.53
N TYR A 21 -19.11 18.15 -21.79
CA TYR A 21 -17.98 19.04 -21.53
C TYR A 21 -17.39 19.54 -22.85
N THR A 22 -17.02 20.81 -22.86
CA THR A 22 -16.54 21.53 -24.04
C THR A 22 -15.23 22.26 -23.75
N ALA A 23 -14.66 22.93 -24.73
CA ALA A 23 -13.49 23.79 -24.54
C ALA A 23 -13.70 24.91 -23.50
N GLU A 24 -14.93 25.34 -23.26
CA GLU A 24 -15.24 26.33 -22.23
C GLU A 24 -14.99 25.80 -20.81
N ASP A 25 -15.20 24.49 -20.57
CA ASP A 25 -14.92 23.83 -19.29
C ASP A 25 -13.41 23.68 -19.00
N ALA A 26 -12.59 23.72 -20.04
CA ALA A 26 -11.14 23.69 -19.96
C ALA A 26 -10.48 25.06 -20.17
N LYS A 27 -11.25 26.13 -20.34
CA LYS A 27 -10.77 27.48 -20.70
C LYS A 27 -9.79 28.11 -19.71
N SER A 28 -9.94 27.79 -18.42
CA SER A 28 -9.05 28.26 -17.37
C SER A 28 -7.70 27.52 -17.35
N LEU A 29 -7.56 26.41 -18.08
CA LEU A 29 -6.35 25.61 -18.11
C LEU A 29 -5.32 26.19 -19.07
N ASN A 30 -4.13 26.43 -18.56
CA ASN A 30 -2.96 26.65 -19.41
C ASN A 30 -2.35 25.28 -19.75
N LEU A 31 -2.47 24.86 -21.03
CA LEU A 31 -2.04 23.54 -21.47
C LEU A 31 -0.54 23.29 -21.23
N GLU A 32 0.31 24.32 -21.32
CA GLU A 32 1.75 24.15 -21.06
C GLU A 32 2.07 24.10 -19.58
N LYS A 33 1.45 24.97 -18.77
CA LYS A 33 1.77 25.11 -17.35
C LYS A 33 1.03 24.08 -16.47
N ASP A 34 -0.25 23.86 -16.73
CA ASP A 34 -1.10 23.07 -15.83
C ASP A 34 -1.14 21.59 -16.22
N ILE A 35 -0.90 21.28 -17.51
CA ILE A 35 -0.88 19.93 -18.05
C ILE A 35 0.55 19.47 -18.36
N GLY A 36 1.32 20.26 -19.10
CA GLY A 36 2.71 19.99 -19.45
C GLY A 36 2.89 18.79 -20.40
N LEU A 37 4.12 18.32 -20.51
CA LEU A 37 4.47 17.10 -21.26
C LEU A 37 4.77 15.93 -20.32
N PRO A 38 4.61 14.68 -20.77
CA PRO A 38 5.04 13.53 -19.99
C PRO A 38 6.51 13.64 -19.56
N GLY A 39 6.81 13.34 -18.31
CA GLY A 39 8.17 13.44 -17.76
C GLY A 39 8.64 14.85 -17.39
N GLN A 40 7.77 15.86 -17.51
CA GLN A 40 8.06 17.25 -17.14
C GLN A 40 7.09 17.75 -16.07
N GLU A 41 7.50 18.75 -15.31
CA GLU A 41 6.66 19.41 -14.33
C GLU A 41 5.38 19.96 -14.99
N PRO A 42 4.20 19.84 -14.36
CA PRO A 42 3.91 19.30 -13.02
C PRO A 42 3.70 17.78 -12.97
N TYR A 43 4.22 17.01 -13.90
CA TYR A 43 4.12 15.54 -14.03
C TYR A 43 2.70 14.99 -14.19
N LEU A 44 1.73 15.83 -14.54
CA LEU A 44 0.32 15.43 -14.66
C LEU A 44 0.14 14.27 -15.64
N ARG A 45 0.88 14.28 -16.75
CA ARG A 45 0.82 13.30 -17.84
C ARG A 45 1.73 12.08 -17.66
N GLY A 46 2.35 11.93 -16.48
CA GLY A 46 3.26 10.84 -16.15
C GLY A 46 4.65 11.32 -15.76
N ILE A 47 5.37 10.50 -15.00
CA ILE A 47 6.69 10.87 -14.44
C ILE A 47 7.86 10.59 -15.39
N TYR A 48 7.63 9.86 -16.49
CA TYR A 48 8.63 9.57 -17.51
C TYR A 48 8.14 10.05 -18.88
N SER A 49 9.06 10.52 -19.73
CA SER A 49 8.72 11.09 -21.04
C SER A 49 8.07 10.11 -22.01
N SER A 50 8.43 8.84 -21.94
CA SER A 50 7.90 7.77 -22.81
C SER A 50 7.06 6.74 -22.06
N MET A 51 6.91 6.87 -20.74
CA MET A 51 6.14 5.97 -19.88
C MET A 51 6.35 4.48 -20.24
N TYR A 52 5.31 3.75 -20.59
CA TYR A 52 5.37 2.30 -20.83
C TYR A 52 6.05 1.89 -22.12
N ARG A 53 6.30 2.81 -23.06
CA ARG A 53 7.11 2.52 -24.24
C ARG A 53 8.56 2.19 -23.90
N GLN A 54 9.07 2.73 -22.79
CA GLN A 54 10.42 2.43 -22.30
C GLN A 54 10.43 1.27 -21.33
N LYS A 55 9.50 1.24 -20.36
CA LYS A 55 9.41 0.20 -19.35
C LYS A 55 7.94 -0.02 -18.97
N LEU A 56 7.44 -1.22 -19.18
CA LEU A 56 6.12 -1.63 -18.72
C LEU A 56 6.03 -1.53 -17.19
N TRP A 57 4.81 -1.39 -16.66
CA TRP A 57 4.63 -1.48 -15.21
C TRP A 57 5.01 -2.86 -14.69
N THR A 58 5.53 -2.90 -13.48
CA THR A 58 5.84 -4.16 -12.80
C THR A 58 4.54 -4.87 -12.46
N ILE A 59 4.40 -6.12 -12.89
CA ILE A 59 3.34 -7.01 -12.41
C ILE A 59 3.79 -7.53 -11.06
N ARG A 60 3.13 -7.06 -9.99
CA ARG A 60 3.50 -7.35 -8.60
C ARG A 60 2.29 -7.92 -7.88
N GLN A 61 2.34 -9.21 -7.56
CA GLN A 61 1.29 -9.88 -6.83
C GLN A 61 1.50 -9.77 -5.32
N PHE A 62 0.41 -9.61 -4.58
CA PHE A 62 0.37 -9.65 -3.13
C PHE A 62 0.07 -11.08 -2.69
N THR A 63 1.08 -11.75 -2.14
CA THR A 63 1.03 -13.19 -1.88
C THR A 63 1.75 -13.52 -0.58
N GLY A 64 1.16 -14.40 0.20
CA GLY A 64 1.71 -14.97 1.42
C GLY A 64 0.63 -15.78 2.13
N PHE A 65 0.98 -16.95 2.63
CA PHE A 65 0.12 -17.79 3.46
C PHE A 65 0.92 -18.89 4.13
N GLY A 66 0.40 -19.40 5.22
CA GLY A 66 0.94 -20.59 5.89
C GLY A 66 2.38 -20.39 6.38
N THR A 67 3.23 -21.29 5.96
CA THR A 67 4.67 -21.28 6.28
C THR A 67 5.49 -20.56 5.21
N PRO A 68 6.73 -20.13 5.53
CA PRO A 68 7.67 -19.60 4.55
C PRO A 68 7.93 -20.53 3.36
N ALA A 69 7.96 -21.84 3.57
CA ALA A 69 8.14 -22.85 2.51
C ALA A 69 6.97 -22.87 1.53
N GLU A 70 5.73 -22.81 2.02
CA GLU A 70 4.53 -22.76 1.18
C GLU A 70 4.49 -21.48 0.35
N THR A 71 4.82 -20.34 0.97
CA THR A 71 4.92 -19.06 0.28
C THR A 71 6.05 -19.05 -0.76
N ASN A 72 7.21 -19.68 -0.47
CA ASN A 72 8.29 -19.86 -1.44
C ASN A 72 7.82 -20.61 -2.69
N ALA A 73 7.11 -21.72 -2.52
CA ALA A 73 6.56 -22.48 -3.64
C ALA A 73 5.62 -21.62 -4.51
N ARG A 74 4.77 -20.79 -3.86
CA ARG A 74 3.86 -19.88 -4.56
C ARG A 74 4.62 -18.78 -5.30
N PHE A 75 5.63 -18.17 -4.71
CA PHE A 75 6.48 -17.17 -5.37
C PHE A 75 7.20 -17.73 -6.59
N LYS A 76 7.70 -18.98 -6.52
CA LYS A 76 8.30 -19.66 -7.68
C LYS A 76 7.29 -19.85 -8.80
N TYR A 77 6.08 -20.31 -8.47
CA TYR A 77 5.01 -20.44 -9.44
C TYR A 77 4.66 -19.11 -10.12
N GLU A 78 4.46 -18.06 -9.35
CA GLU A 78 4.15 -16.73 -9.89
C GLU A 78 5.27 -16.19 -10.78
N TYR A 79 6.53 -16.38 -10.38
CA TYR A 79 7.70 -16.01 -11.17
C TYR A 79 7.74 -16.74 -12.52
N GLU A 80 7.49 -18.04 -12.52
CA GLU A 80 7.38 -18.86 -13.74
C GLU A 80 6.22 -18.41 -14.64
N GLN A 81 5.13 -17.90 -14.06
CA GLN A 81 3.99 -17.35 -14.80
C GLN A 81 4.19 -15.88 -15.26
N GLY A 82 5.36 -15.29 -14.99
CA GLY A 82 5.74 -13.98 -15.51
C GLY A 82 5.49 -12.80 -14.54
N ALA A 83 5.30 -13.06 -13.24
CA ALA A 83 5.39 -12.00 -12.25
C ALA A 83 6.81 -11.42 -12.23
N THR A 84 6.92 -10.09 -12.12
CA THR A 84 8.21 -9.39 -12.14
C THR A 84 8.58 -8.76 -10.81
N GLY A 85 7.75 -8.98 -9.80
CA GLY A 85 7.97 -8.58 -8.41
C GLY A 85 6.99 -9.24 -7.47
N PHE A 86 7.31 -9.21 -6.18
CA PHE A 86 6.49 -9.79 -5.12
C PHE A 86 6.12 -8.75 -4.08
N SER A 87 4.92 -8.85 -3.53
CA SER A 87 4.50 -8.17 -2.31
C SER A 87 4.20 -9.24 -1.27
N ILE A 88 4.94 -9.22 -0.16
CA ILE A 88 4.80 -10.25 0.88
C ILE A 88 3.55 -9.94 1.72
N ALA A 89 2.59 -10.84 1.74
CA ALA A 89 1.45 -10.79 2.65
C ALA A 89 1.83 -11.53 3.94
N PHE A 90 2.08 -10.78 5.01
CA PHE A 90 2.32 -11.36 6.34
C PHE A 90 1.00 -11.66 7.05
N ASP A 91 1.02 -12.66 7.95
CA ASP A 91 -0.12 -12.93 8.82
C ASP A 91 -0.27 -11.87 9.93
N SER A 92 -1.42 -11.87 10.60
CA SER A 92 -1.71 -10.91 11.66
C SER A 92 -0.73 -11.01 12.84
N VAL A 93 -0.18 -12.18 13.11
CA VAL A 93 0.82 -12.40 14.17
C VAL A 93 2.10 -11.63 13.86
N THR A 94 2.61 -11.78 12.63
CA THR A 94 3.78 -11.05 12.12
C THR A 94 3.52 -9.56 12.06
N GLU A 95 2.37 -9.14 11.51
CA GLU A 95 2.00 -7.73 11.37
C GLU A 95 1.84 -6.99 12.70
N ASN A 96 1.52 -7.72 13.76
CA ASN A 96 1.45 -7.17 15.11
C ASN A 96 2.76 -7.32 15.90
N GLY A 97 3.83 -7.84 15.27
CA GLY A 97 5.14 -7.98 15.90
C GLY A 97 5.16 -8.99 17.04
N PHE A 98 4.41 -10.09 16.89
CA PHE A 98 4.40 -11.20 17.85
C PHE A 98 5.15 -12.41 17.30
N ASN A 99 5.52 -13.30 18.21
CA ASN A 99 6.02 -14.62 17.86
C ASN A 99 4.88 -15.64 17.80
N PRO A 100 5.05 -16.75 17.04
CA PRO A 100 4.03 -17.80 16.93
C PRO A 100 3.76 -18.55 18.25
N ASP A 101 4.65 -18.45 19.23
CA ASP A 101 4.48 -19.06 20.57
C ASP A 101 3.64 -18.20 21.54
N ASN A 102 3.26 -16.97 21.17
CA ASN A 102 2.36 -16.14 21.96
C ASN A 102 0.94 -16.73 21.95
N PRO A 103 0.38 -17.13 23.11
CA PRO A 103 -0.91 -17.83 23.18
C PRO A 103 -2.10 -16.98 22.77
N GLU A 104 -2.01 -15.65 22.85
CA GLU A 104 -3.12 -14.74 22.53
C GLU A 104 -3.40 -14.63 21.02
N VAL A 105 -2.39 -14.89 20.18
CA VAL A 105 -2.48 -14.73 18.72
C VAL A 105 -2.14 -16.00 17.95
N ALA A 106 -1.82 -17.09 18.64
CA ALA A 106 -1.36 -18.34 18.02
C ALA A 106 -2.35 -18.94 16.99
N TYR A 107 -3.65 -18.70 17.16
CA TYR A 107 -4.70 -19.19 16.25
C TYR A 107 -4.64 -18.53 14.85
N ASP A 108 -3.98 -17.38 14.71
CA ASP A 108 -3.86 -16.63 13.45
C ASP A 108 -2.60 -16.98 12.66
N VAL A 109 -1.71 -17.81 13.19
CA VAL A 109 -0.44 -18.18 12.55
C VAL A 109 -0.69 -18.82 11.19
N GLY A 110 -0.15 -18.19 10.14
CA GLY A 110 -0.27 -18.63 8.75
C GLY A 110 -1.65 -18.42 8.13
N THR A 111 -2.59 -17.78 8.85
CA THR A 111 -3.93 -17.48 8.36
C THR A 111 -3.95 -16.08 7.73
N GLY A 112 -4.39 -15.98 6.47
CA GLY A 112 -4.45 -14.71 5.74
C GLY A 112 -3.11 -14.12 5.31
N GLY A 113 -1.98 -14.75 5.68
CA GLY A 113 -0.64 -14.33 5.34
C GLY A 113 0.41 -15.35 5.78
N VAL A 114 1.69 -15.09 5.49
CA VAL A 114 2.82 -15.94 5.89
C VAL A 114 3.32 -15.52 7.27
N ASN A 115 3.59 -16.51 8.13
CA ASN A 115 4.23 -16.25 9.42
C ASN A 115 5.75 -16.11 9.28
N VAL A 116 6.29 -14.97 9.70
CA VAL A 116 7.72 -14.69 9.71
C VAL A 116 8.11 -14.13 11.07
N CYS A 117 8.92 -14.86 11.82
CA CYS A 117 9.36 -14.41 13.13
C CYS A 117 10.88 -14.31 13.30
N THR A 118 11.67 -14.83 12.35
CA THR A 118 13.15 -14.77 12.40
C THR A 118 13.74 -14.60 10.99
N LEU A 119 15.04 -14.27 10.93
CA LEU A 119 15.80 -14.26 9.67
C LEU A 119 15.73 -15.61 8.94
N LYS A 120 15.61 -16.72 9.66
CA LYS A 120 15.52 -18.07 9.05
C LYS A 120 14.25 -18.23 8.19
N ASP A 121 13.15 -17.63 8.61
CA ASP A 121 11.89 -17.64 7.85
C ASP A 121 12.04 -16.84 6.55
N MET A 122 12.72 -15.69 6.61
CA MET A 122 13.03 -14.89 5.42
C MET A 122 13.94 -15.64 4.44
N GLU A 123 14.95 -16.35 4.96
CA GLU A 123 15.86 -17.20 4.17
C GLU A 123 15.09 -18.31 3.43
N GLU A 124 14.15 -18.97 4.12
CA GLU A 124 13.32 -20.05 3.57
C GLU A 124 12.34 -19.52 2.53
N MET A 125 11.65 -18.41 2.82
CA MET A 125 10.67 -17.81 1.93
C MET A 125 11.27 -17.38 0.59
N PHE A 126 12.51 -16.91 0.58
CA PHE A 126 13.21 -16.51 -0.65
C PHE A 126 14.22 -17.56 -1.17
N PHE A 127 14.18 -18.78 -0.64
CA PHE A 127 15.10 -19.82 -1.09
C PHE A 127 15.01 -20.04 -2.60
N ASP A 128 16.19 -19.97 -3.28
CA ASP A 128 16.34 -20.17 -4.73
C ASP A 128 15.56 -19.15 -5.60
N LEU A 129 15.28 -17.95 -5.07
CA LEU A 129 14.74 -16.82 -5.82
C LEU A 129 15.80 -15.74 -6.04
N PRO A 130 15.90 -15.13 -7.24
CA PRO A 130 16.92 -14.13 -7.57
C PRO A 130 16.52 -12.74 -7.04
N ILE A 131 16.68 -12.50 -5.73
CA ILE A 131 16.26 -11.24 -5.06
C ILE A 131 17.04 -10.00 -5.53
N ASP A 132 18.14 -10.18 -6.24
CA ASP A 132 18.92 -9.12 -6.89
C ASP A 132 18.34 -8.67 -8.24
N LYS A 133 17.40 -9.44 -8.81
CA LYS A 133 16.75 -9.18 -10.11
C LYS A 133 15.27 -8.90 -10.00
N LEU A 134 14.68 -9.15 -8.84
CA LEU A 134 13.25 -8.96 -8.56
C LEU A 134 13.06 -7.74 -7.68
N THR A 135 11.92 -7.07 -7.83
CA THR A 135 11.52 -6.06 -6.86
C THR A 135 10.63 -6.71 -5.79
N THR A 136 10.96 -6.49 -4.53
CA THR A 136 10.19 -7.05 -3.41
C THR A 136 9.57 -5.93 -2.59
N ALA A 137 8.29 -6.06 -2.26
CA ALA A 137 7.64 -5.22 -1.27
C ALA A 137 7.46 -6.00 0.04
N VAL A 138 8.12 -5.54 1.08
CA VAL A 138 7.91 -5.96 2.47
C VAL A 138 6.68 -5.19 2.95
N ILE A 139 5.50 -5.80 2.86
CA ILE A 139 4.23 -5.17 3.26
C ILE A 139 4.08 -5.40 4.76
N ALA A 140 4.55 -4.46 5.54
CA ALA A 140 4.57 -4.55 6.99
C ALA A 140 3.74 -3.44 7.62
N SER A 141 3.16 -3.71 8.78
CA SER A 141 2.65 -2.63 9.62
C SER A 141 3.81 -1.73 10.08
N PRO A 142 3.54 -0.49 10.47
CA PRO A 142 4.61 0.43 10.90
C PRO A 142 5.40 -0.10 12.09
N PHE A 143 4.80 -0.96 12.92
CA PHE A 143 5.43 -1.47 14.13
C PHE A 143 6.57 -2.47 13.86
N PRO A 144 6.36 -3.59 13.11
CA PRO A 144 7.41 -4.54 12.79
C PRO A 144 8.21 -4.17 11.51
N ALA A 145 7.96 -3.02 10.89
CA ALA A 145 8.59 -2.66 9.62
C ALA A 145 10.13 -2.65 9.66
N CYS A 146 10.70 -2.11 10.74
CA CYS A 146 12.16 -2.08 10.92
C CYS A 146 12.76 -3.49 10.97
N PRO A 147 12.31 -4.41 11.86
CA PRO A 147 12.88 -5.75 11.92
C PRO A 147 12.60 -6.60 10.66
N LEU A 148 11.42 -6.52 10.05
CA LEU A 148 11.12 -7.26 8.82
C LEU A 148 11.97 -6.79 7.64
N SER A 149 12.17 -5.47 7.49
CA SER A 149 13.10 -4.92 6.50
C SER A 149 14.53 -5.34 6.78
N ALA A 150 14.96 -5.30 8.05
CA ALA A 150 16.29 -5.73 8.45
C ALA A 150 16.52 -7.22 8.16
N MET A 151 15.52 -8.09 8.31
CA MET A 151 15.62 -9.51 7.91
C MET A 151 15.85 -9.65 6.41
N TYR A 152 15.18 -8.87 5.59
CA TYR A 152 15.38 -8.89 4.14
C TYR A 152 16.76 -8.35 3.74
N PHE A 153 17.24 -7.28 4.38
CA PHE A 153 18.57 -6.75 4.16
C PHE A 153 19.66 -7.71 4.63
N ALA A 154 19.48 -8.35 5.79
CA ALA A 154 20.40 -9.37 6.29
C ALA A 154 20.47 -10.60 5.37
N LEU A 155 19.35 -11.02 4.80
CA LEU A 155 19.29 -12.07 3.77
C LEU A 155 20.12 -11.68 2.54
N ALA A 156 19.97 -10.45 2.04
CA ALA A 156 20.73 -9.97 0.89
C ALA A 156 22.24 -9.96 1.18
N GLU A 157 22.66 -9.44 2.32
CA GLU A 157 24.08 -9.47 2.74
C GLU A 157 24.61 -10.89 2.86
N LYS A 158 23.85 -11.80 3.46
CA LYS A 158 24.24 -13.23 3.60
C LYS A 158 24.45 -13.92 2.25
N ARG A 159 23.73 -13.44 1.20
CA ARG A 159 23.92 -13.90 -0.19
C ARG A 159 25.00 -13.14 -0.95
N GLY A 160 25.72 -12.23 -0.32
CA GLY A 160 26.74 -11.40 -0.95
C GLY A 160 26.19 -10.32 -1.90
N ILE A 161 24.91 -9.98 -1.78
CA ILE A 161 24.26 -8.94 -2.59
C ILE A 161 24.58 -7.57 -1.96
N ASN A 162 25.09 -6.65 -2.78
CA ASN A 162 25.32 -5.29 -2.33
C ASN A 162 23.98 -4.56 -2.09
N LEU A 163 23.75 -4.10 -0.87
CA LEU A 163 22.53 -3.41 -0.47
C LEU A 163 22.24 -2.16 -1.31
N GLN A 164 23.26 -1.48 -1.84
CA GLN A 164 23.07 -0.33 -2.73
C GLN A 164 22.42 -0.70 -4.08
N MET A 165 22.43 -1.98 -4.44
CA MET A 165 21.79 -2.47 -5.68
C MET A 165 20.39 -3.02 -5.43
N LEU A 166 20.02 -3.24 -4.17
CA LEU A 166 18.74 -3.83 -3.80
C LEU A 166 17.58 -2.89 -4.14
N ASP A 167 16.66 -3.38 -4.97
CA ASP A 167 15.47 -2.66 -5.41
C ASP A 167 14.23 -3.26 -4.74
N GLY A 168 13.44 -2.42 -4.11
CA GLY A 168 12.25 -2.89 -3.41
C GLY A 168 11.60 -1.79 -2.59
N THR A 169 10.65 -2.19 -1.75
CA THR A 169 9.83 -1.27 -0.99
C THR A 169 9.54 -1.86 0.38
N THR A 170 9.53 -1.04 1.42
CA THR A 170 8.84 -1.35 2.67
C THR A 170 7.55 -0.56 2.72
N GLN A 171 6.42 -1.22 2.92
CA GLN A 171 5.19 -0.53 3.25
C GLN A 171 5.08 -0.47 4.77
N ASN A 172 5.16 0.72 5.33
CA ASN A 172 5.10 0.95 6.77
C ASN A 172 4.19 2.15 7.09
N ASP A 173 3.05 2.17 6.43
CA ASP A 173 2.07 3.24 6.49
C ASP A 173 1.39 3.32 7.86
N LEU A 174 1.43 4.50 8.51
CA LEU A 174 0.84 4.70 9.83
C LEU A 174 -0.66 4.41 9.86
N LEU A 175 -1.39 4.79 8.83
CA LEU A 175 -2.85 4.65 8.80
C LEU A 175 -3.30 3.22 8.53
N LEU A 176 -2.48 2.41 7.87
CA LEU A 176 -2.84 1.05 7.51
C LEU A 176 -3.32 0.25 8.73
N PHE A 177 -2.52 0.24 9.79
CA PHE A 177 -2.77 -0.57 10.98
C PHE A 177 -3.32 0.22 12.18
N THR A 178 -3.36 1.54 12.12
CA THR A 178 -3.97 2.33 13.18
C THR A 178 -5.43 2.70 12.90
N VAL A 179 -5.88 2.58 11.66
CA VAL A 179 -7.23 2.96 11.22
C VAL A 179 -7.96 1.81 10.54
N CYS A 180 -7.30 1.11 9.62
CA CYS A 180 -7.96 0.17 8.73
C CYS A 180 -7.96 -1.27 9.25
N CYS A 181 -7.04 -1.62 10.13
CA CYS A 181 -6.92 -2.95 10.70
C CYS A 181 -6.87 -2.87 12.23
N ASN A 182 -7.47 -3.86 12.90
CA ASN A 182 -7.27 -4.00 14.34
C ASN A 182 -5.87 -4.56 14.59
N SER A 183 -5.02 -3.79 15.29
CA SER A 183 -3.63 -4.16 15.60
C SER A 183 -3.42 -4.29 17.10
N PRO A 184 -3.84 -5.41 17.70
CA PRO A 184 -3.60 -5.64 19.13
C PRO A 184 -2.09 -5.60 19.40
N GLY A 185 -1.69 -4.92 20.48
CA GLY A 185 -0.30 -4.86 20.90
C GLY A 185 0.61 -3.92 20.11
N THR A 186 0.07 -3.08 19.21
CA THR A 186 0.84 -1.97 18.61
C THR A 186 1.11 -0.86 19.63
N ILE A 187 2.14 -0.04 19.39
CA ILE A 187 2.49 1.10 20.25
C ILE A 187 1.79 2.39 19.77
N PRO A 188 1.75 3.47 20.59
CA PRO A 188 1.07 4.70 20.21
C PRO A 188 1.59 5.31 18.89
N PRO A 189 0.71 5.90 18.04
CA PRO A 189 1.04 6.42 16.70
C PRO A 189 2.25 7.35 16.64
N ARG A 190 2.42 8.22 17.64
CA ARG A 190 3.58 9.14 17.73
C ARG A 190 4.93 8.44 17.86
N HIS A 191 4.97 7.20 18.38
CA HIS A 191 6.18 6.38 18.46
C HIS A 191 6.39 5.53 17.22
N LEU A 192 5.29 5.11 16.56
CA LEU A 192 5.36 4.39 15.28
C LEU A 192 6.01 5.25 14.20
N ILE A 193 5.59 6.49 14.03
CA ILE A 193 6.17 7.43 13.06
C ILE A 193 7.68 7.55 13.25
N ARG A 194 8.14 7.63 14.50
CA ARG A 194 9.56 7.70 14.78
C ARG A 194 10.33 6.49 14.23
N LEU A 195 9.83 5.27 14.46
CA LEU A 195 10.47 4.04 13.97
C LEU A 195 10.49 3.99 12.45
N CYS A 196 9.38 4.38 11.81
CA CYS A 196 9.30 4.43 10.35
C CYS A 196 10.31 5.40 9.75
N VAL A 197 10.47 6.57 10.36
CA VAL A 197 11.43 7.59 9.91
C VAL A 197 12.88 7.15 10.16
N ASP A 198 13.16 6.37 11.21
CA ASP A 198 14.46 5.72 11.41
C ASP A 198 14.84 4.82 10.22
N LEU A 199 13.87 4.09 9.65
CA LEU A 199 14.07 3.28 8.45
C LEU A 199 14.33 4.17 7.22
N VAL A 200 13.59 5.28 7.05
CA VAL A 200 13.80 6.22 5.93
C VAL A 200 15.22 6.78 5.97
N GLU A 201 15.64 7.29 7.12
CA GLU A 201 16.97 7.86 7.33
C GLU A 201 18.08 6.84 7.04
N TRP A 202 17.93 5.61 7.54
CA TRP A 202 18.91 4.55 7.32
C TRP A 202 18.99 4.12 5.85
N CYS A 203 17.86 3.95 5.19
CA CYS A 203 17.80 3.55 3.78
C CYS A 203 18.38 4.61 2.85
N ALA A 204 18.15 5.89 3.10
CA ALA A 204 18.73 6.98 2.31
C ALA A 204 20.27 6.87 2.21
N GLN A 205 20.91 6.36 3.25
CA GLN A 205 22.37 6.21 3.32
C GLN A 205 22.89 4.84 2.83
N ASN A 206 22.12 3.76 3.04
CA ASN A 206 22.62 2.38 2.87
C ASN A 206 21.98 1.65 1.68
N THR A 207 20.75 1.98 1.29
CA THR A 207 19.98 1.29 0.24
C THR A 207 19.27 2.31 -0.68
N PRO A 208 20.02 3.10 -1.47
CA PRO A 208 19.48 4.27 -2.19
C PRO A 208 18.47 3.95 -3.30
N LYS A 209 18.26 2.67 -3.62
CA LYS A 209 17.21 2.20 -4.55
C LYS A 209 16.00 1.59 -3.82
N TRP A 210 16.10 1.40 -2.51
CA TRP A 210 15.02 0.89 -1.70
C TRP A 210 14.06 2.01 -1.33
N HIS A 211 12.77 1.78 -1.49
CA HIS A 211 11.72 2.69 -1.07
C HIS A 211 11.34 2.37 0.38
N PRO A 212 11.85 3.10 1.38
CA PRO A 212 11.71 2.75 2.80
C PRO A 212 10.31 2.96 3.35
N VAL A 213 9.45 3.64 2.60
CA VAL A 213 8.03 3.81 2.89
C VAL A 213 7.22 3.79 1.61
N SER A 214 6.05 3.16 1.68
CA SER A 214 5.00 3.30 0.68
C SER A 214 3.75 3.78 1.40
N PHE A 215 3.42 5.06 1.22
CA PHE A 215 2.19 5.64 1.79
C PHE A 215 1.01 4.98 1.10
N ALA A 216 0.25 4.16 1.85
CA ALA A 216 -0.83 3.35 1.31
C ALA A 216 -2.20 3.97 1.58
N SER A 217 -2.87 4.37 0.53
CA SER A 217 -4.25 4.83 0.59
C SER A 217 -5.27 3.74 0.21
N TYR A 218 -4.79 2.61 -0.30
CA TYR A 218 -5.62 1.48 -0.70
C TYR A 218 -6.64 1.09 0.38
N ASN A 219 -6.18 0.87 1.61
CA ASN A 219 -7.04 0.43 2.70
C ASN A 219 -8.11 1.46 3.11
N TYR A 220 -7.84 2.75 2.90
CA TYR A 220 -8.86 3.78 3.16
C TYR A 220 -10.00 3.67 2.14
N ARG A 221 -9.63 3.41 0.89
CA ARG A 221 -10.59 3.21 -0.20
C ARG A 221 -11.43 1.95 0.03
N GLU A 222 -10.81 0.87 0.51
CA GLU A 222 -11.49 -0.36 0.91
C GLU A 222 -12.47 -0.17 2.08
N ASN A 223 -12.25 0.82 2.93
CA ASN A 223 -13.14 1.24 4.01
C ASN A 223 -14.20 2.28 3.58
N GLY A 224 -14.47 2.41 2.29
CA GLY A 224 -15.56 3.22 1.76
C GLY A 224 -15.25 4.70 1.53
N LEU A 225 -14.06 5.19 1.89
CA LEU A 225 -13.63 6.55 1.58
C LEU A 225 -13.59 6.76 0.06
N ASN A 226 -13.91 7.95 -0.41
CA ASN A 226 -13.97 8.27 -1.82
C ASN A 226 -12.61 8.75 -2.38
N ALA A 227 -12.52 9.03 -3.68
CA ALA A 227 -11.28 9.35 -4.37
C ALA A 227 -10.54 10.58 -3.79
N TYR A 228 -11.23 11.66 -3.44
CA TYR A 228 -10.59 12.86 -2.89
C TYR A 228 -10.22 12.70 -1.40
N GLN A 229 -11.01 11.96 -0.63
CA GLN A 229 -10.66 11.61 0.76
C GLN A 229 -9.42 10.73 0.80
N GLU A 230 -9.31 9.77 -0.14
CA GLU A 230 -8.14 8.93 -0.33
C GLU A 230 -6.87 9.79 -0.51
N LEU A 231 -6.89 10.77 -1.41
CA LEU A 231 -5.71 11.63 -1.66
C LEU A 231 -5.41 12.56 -0.48
N GLY A 232 -6.43 13.12 0.16
CA GLY A 232 -6.23 14.00 1.33
C GLY A 232 -5.54 13.27 2.48
N LEU A 233 -5.97 12.05 2.81
CA LEU A 233 -5.31 11.21 3.82
C LEU A 233 -3.93 10.75 3.39
N LEU A 234 -3.75 10.36 2.12
CA LEU A 234 -2.46 9.97 1.57
C LEU A 234 -1.41 11.05 1.79
N PHE A 235 -1.73 12.30 1.45
CA PHE A 235 -0.78 13.40 1.60
C PHE A 235 -0.64 13.87 3.04
N ALA A 236 -1.68 13.81 3.87
CA ALA A 236 -1.54 14.05 5.30
C ALA A 236 -0.55 13.07 5.95
N ASN A 237 -0.56 11.82 5.50
CA ASN A 237 0.37 10.79 5.94
C ASN A 237 1.80 11.10 5.49
N ALA A 238 2.01 11.40 4.21
CA ALA A 238 3.32 11.80 3.71
C ALA A 238 3.88 13.04 4.44
N ILE A 239 3.04 14.05 4.67
CA ILE A 239 3.39 15.27 5.44
C ILE A 239 3.88 14.89 6.84
N ALA A 240 3.20 14.01 7.56
CA ALA A 240 3.57 13.62 8.91
C ALA A 240 4.98 12.99 8.97
N TYR A 241 5.32 12.14 8.00
CA TYR A 241 6.66 11.53 7.91
C TYR A 241 7.74 12.54 7.51
N ILE A 242 7.46 13.39 6.53
CA ILE A 242 8.40 14.42 6.07
C ILE A 242 8.70 15.41 7.20
N GLU A 243 7.69 15.87 7.91
CA GLU A 243 7.87 16.84 9.00
C GLU A 243 8.61 16.22 10.19
N GLU A 244 8.38 14.94 10.51
CA GLU A 244 9.16 14.26 11.55
C GLU A 244 10.64 14.10 11.14
N GLU A 245 10.94 13.77 9.88
CA GLU A 245 12.32 13.68 9.38
C GLU A 245 13.00 15.06 9.39
N LEU A 246 12.36 16.08 8.84
CA LEU A 246 12.92 17.42 8.76
C LEU A 246 13.16 18.04 10.15
N LYS A 247 12.29 17.72 11.13
CA LYS A 247 12.45 18.15 12.53
C LYS A 247 13.74 17.61 13.16
N ARG A 248 14.21 16.44 12.73
CA ARG A 248 15.48 15.86 13.21
C ARG A 248 16.70 16.63 12.70
N ASN A 249 16.55 17.40 11.63
CA ASN A 249 17.60 18.22 11.02
C ASN A 249 18.87 17.41 10.62
N ARG A 250 18.68 16.15 10.21
CA ARG A 250 19.75 15.24 9.76
C ARG A 250 19.81 15.12 8.25
N LEU A 251 18.65 15.09 7.59
CA LEU A 251 18.49 15.04 6.14
C LEU A 251 17.70 16.23 5.63
N LYS A 252 17.95 16.62 4.38
CA LYS A 252 17.13 17.58 3.63
C LYS A 252 16.11 16.85 2.81
N ILE A 253 15.08 17.53 2.35
CA ILE A 253 14.00 16.90 1.56
C ILE A 253 14.54 16.13 0.35
N ASP A 254 15.54 16.66 -0.37
CA ASP A 254 16.11 16.03 -1.55
C ASP A 254 17.00 14.80 -1.26
N ASP A 255 17.33 14.53 0.00
CA ASP A 255 18.13 13.38 0.41
C ASP A 255 17.25 12.11 0.53
N PHE A 256 15.93 12.26 0.81
CA PHE A 256 15.04 11.13 1.02
C PHE A 256 13.77 11.15 0.16
N ALA A 257 13.25 12.31 -0.27
CA ALA A 257 12.06 12.35 -1.11
C ALA A 257 12.16 11.56 -2.42
N PRO A 258 13.34 11.42 -3.08
CA PRO A 258 13.49 10.59 -4.27
C PRO A 258 13.11 9.12 -4.08
N VAL A 259 13.16 8.60 -2.84
CA VAL A 259 12.86 7.20 -2.52
C VAL A 259 11.52 7.01 -1.81
N LEU A 260 10.75 8.06 -1.58
CA LEU A 260 9.37 7.94 -1.13
C LEU A 260 8.51 7.33 -2.24
N SER A 261 7.60 6.44 -1.86
CA SER A 261 6.66 5.81 -2.79
C SER A 261 5.24 5.83 -2.23
N PHE A 262 4.27 5.54 -3.10
CA PHE A 262 2.86 5.65 -2.79
C PHE A 262 2.13 4.40 -3.28
N HIS A 263 1.01 4.06 -2.61
CA HIS A 263 0.18 2.94 -2.97
C HIS A 263 -1.29 3.39 -2.97
N LEU A 264 -1.92 3.39 -4.14
CA LEU A 264 -3.27 3.86 -4.36
C LEU A 264 -4.19 2.70 -4.79
N ALA A 265 -5.49 2.87 -4.57
CA ALA A 265 -6.50 1.96 -5.06
C ALA A 265 -6.88 2.27 -6.52
N ALA A 266 -7.42 1.28 -7.24
CA ALA A 266 -8.22 1.50 -8.45
C ALA A 266 -9.62 0.92 -8.23
N HIS A 267 -10.63 1.80 -8.19
CA HIS A 267 -12.02 1.44 -7.99
C HIS A 267 -12.82 1.44 -9.30
N ASN A 268 -14.13 1.27 -9.25
CA ASN A 268 -14.98 1.07 -10.42
C ASN A 268 -15.35 2.34 -11.21
N ASP A 269 -15.21 3.54 -10.63
CA ASP A 269 -15.45 4.77 -11.40
C ASP A 269 -14.24 5.09 -12.28
N PHE A 270 -14.22 4.48 -13.45
CA PHE A 270 -13.08 4.40 -14.36
C PHE A 270 -12.40 5.76 -14.64
N LEU A 271 -13.19 6.78 -14.99
CA LEU A 271 -12.63 8.09 -15.35
C LEU A 271 -12.24 8.90 -14.11
N GLU A 272 -12.95 8.74 -12.99
CA GLU A 272 -12.58 9.36 -11.72
C GLU A 272 -11.25 8.79 -11.18
N GLU A 273 -11.03 7.48 -11.31
CA GLU A 273 -9.77 6.85 -10.89
C GLU A 273 -8.58 7.36 -11.73
N ILE A 274 -8.73 7.50 -13.05
CA ILE A 274 -7.69 8.09 -13.91
C ILE A 274 -7.41 9.53 -13.49
N ALA A 275 -8.46 10.33 -13.27
CA ALA A 275 -8.35 11.72 -12.81
C ALA A 275 -7.64 11.81 -11.46
N LYS A 276 -7.95 10.91 -10.52
CA LYS A 276 -7.31 10.81 -9.21
C LYS A 276 -5.80 10.59 -9.32
N PHE A 277 -5.34 9.64 -10.15
CA PHE A 277 -3.91 9.39 -10.33
C PHE A 277 -3.18 10.60 -10.96
N ARG A 278 -3.84 11.33 -11.84
CA ARG A 278 -3.32 12.57 -12.43
C ARG A 278 -3.25 13.66 -11.37
N ALA A 279 -4.30 13.88 -10.61
CA ALA A 279 -4.35 14.84 -9.50
C ALA A 279 -3.29 14.54 -8.45
N ALA A 280 -3.10 13.27 -8.06
CA ALA A 280 -2.09 12.85 -7.09
C ALA A 280 -0.67 13.30 -7.49
N ARG A 281 -0.28 13.14 -8.78
CA ARG A 281 1.04 13.58 -9.24
C ARG A 281 1.23 15.09 -9.12
N ARG A 282 0.23 15.88 -9.50
CA ARG A 282 0.31 17.35 -9.43
C ARG A 282 0.28 17.85 -7.99
N MET A 283 -0.51 17.22 -7.11
CA MET A 283 -0.52 17.54 -5.69
C MET A 283 0.83 17.26 -5.02
N TRP A 284 1.43 16.10 -5.33
CA TRP A 284 2.77 15.77 -4.81
C TRP A 284 3.82 16.77 -5.28
N HIS A 285 3.82 17.10 -6.57
CA HIS A 285 4.71 18.10 -7.14
C HIS A 285 4.60 19.43 -6.39
N LYS A 286 3.38 19.93 -6.15
CA LYS A 286 3.14 21.17 -5.40
C LYS A 286 3.62 21.06 -3.96
N LEU A 287 3.31 19.97 -3.26
CA LEU A 287 3.78 19.75 -1.89
C LEU A 287 5.31 19.73 -1.81
N ALA A 288 5.97 18.94 -2.64
CA ALA A 288 7.42 18.80 -2.61
C ALA A 288 8.12 20.11 -3.00
N ARG A 289 7.62 20.81 -4.04
CA ARG A 289 8.23 22.06 -4.54
C ARG A 289 7.91 23.26 -3.65
N GLU A 290 6.64 23.49 -3.37
CA GLU A 290 6.18 24.76 -2.77
C GLU A 290 6.23 24.72 -1.23
N ARG A 291 5.87 23.59 -0.61
CA ARG A 291 5.90 23.47 0.86
C ARG A 291 7.29 23.14 1.40
N TYR A 292 8.01 22.24 0.73
CA TYR A 292 9.29 21.72 1.23
C TYR A 292 10.52 22.21 0.46
N GLY A 293 10.36 22.93 -0.63
CA GLY A 293 11.45 23.54 -1.39
C GLY A 293 12.35 22.56 -2.14
N ALA A 294 11.85 21.34 -2.45
CA ALA A 294 12.60 20.34 -3.19
C ALA A 294 13.06 20.84 -4.57
N GLN A 295 14.30 20.58 -4.92
CA GLN A 295 14.92 21.01 -6.17
C GLN A 295 15.25 19.83 -7.10
N ASN A 296 15.49 18.64 -6.52
CA ASN A 296 15.79 17.46 -7.30
C ASN A 296 14.53 16.97 -8.07
N PRO A 297 14.58 16.87 -9.41
CA PRO A 297 13.43 16.40 -10.18
C PRO A 297 12.88 15.05 -9.70
N LYS A 298 13.75 14.16 -9.18
CA LYS A 298 13.31 12.87 -8.64
C LYS A 298 12.46 13.00 -7.37
N SER A 299 12.67 14.05 -6.57
CA SER A 299 11.86 14.39 -5.39
C SER A 299 10.45 14.83 -5.76
N LEU A 300 10.27 15.39 -6.94
CA LEU A 300 9.01 15.95 -7.43
C LEU A 300 8.12 14.90 -8.12
N MET A 301 8.67 13.72 -8.40
CA MET A 301 7.99 12.63 -9.10
C MET A 301 7.25 11.74 -8.10
N LEU A 302 5.93 11.66 -8.21
CA LEU A 302 5.14 10.68 -7.45
C LEU A 302 5.24 9.31 -8.13
N ARG A 303 5.95 8.38 -7.47
CA ARG A 303 6.01 6.97 -7.88
C ARG A 303 4.99 6.19 -7.10
N PHE A 304 4.11 5.46 -7.79
CA PHE A 304 3.05 4.75 -7.11
C PHE A 304 2.78 3.35 -7.68
N HIS A 305 2.44 2.49 -6.75
CA HIS A 305 1.79 1.21 -6.97
C HIS A 305 0.29 1.40 -7.00
N VAL A 306 -0.42 0.59 -7.78
CA VAL A 306 -1.88 0.51 -7.74
C VAL A 306 -2.31 -0.91 -7.44
N GLN A 307 -3.23 -1.06 -6.50
CA GLN A 307 -3.98 -2.29 -6.30
C GLN A 307 -5.43 -2.09 -6.73
N THR A 308 -5.98 -3.04 -7.46
CA THR A 308 -7.40 -3.03 -7.80
C THR A 308 -8.24 -3.25 -6.54
N SER A 309 -9.39 -2.58 -6.42
CA SER A 309 -10.17 -2.60 -5.17
C SER A 309 -10.90 -3.92 -4.93
N GLY A 310 -10.55 -4.61 -3.85
CA GLY A 310 -11.20 -5.84 -3.39
C GLY A 310 -12.64 -5.60 -2.94
N SER A 311 -12.93 -4.45 -2.31
CA SER A 311 -14.29 -4.07 -1.87
C SER A 311 -15.31 -3.96 -3.01
N THR A 312 -14.86 -3.91 -4.27
CA THR A 312 -15.74 -3.94 -5.45
C THR A 312 -16.12 -5.33 -5.91
N LEU A 313 -15.42 -6.36 -5.40
CA LEU A 313 -15.60 -7.74 -5.81
C LEU A 313 -16.74 -8.39 -5.03
N THR A 314 -17.58 -9.13 -5.75
CA THR A 314 -18.79 -9.72 -5.17
C THR A 314 -18.66 -11.24 -5.05
N TYR A 315 -19.28 -11.77 -3.99
CA TYR A 315 -19.50 -13.20 -3.86
C TYR A 315 -20.48 -13.72 -4.94
N GLN A 316 -21.49 -12.90 -5.24
CA GLN A 316 -22.48 -13.21 -6.27
C GLN A 316 -21.86 -13.09 -7.66
N GLN A 317 -22.13 -14.07 -8.53
CA GLN A 317 -21.64 -14.10 -9.91
C GLN A 317 -20.12 -13.75 -10.01
N PRO A 318 -19.22 -14.50 -9.33
CA PRO A 318 -17.83 -14.12 -9.12
C PRO A 318 -17.03 -13.96 -10.42
N LEU A 319 -17.43 -14.58 -11.52
CA LEU A 319 -16.77 -14.39 -12.82
C LEU A 319 -16.88 -12.96 -13.35
N ASN A 320 -17.90 -12.18 -12.94
CA ASN A 320 -17.99 -10.76 -13.26
C ASN A 320 -16.84 -9.96 -12.64
N ASN A 321 -16.19 -10.50 -11.59
CA ASN A 321 -15.02 -9.85 -10.98
C ASN A 321 -13.82 -9.76 -11.93
N LEU A 322 -13.66 -10.70 -12.87
CA LEU A 322 -12.63 -10.61 -13.91
C LEU A 322 -12.78 -9.34 -14.75
N ILE A 323 -14.02 -8.99 -15.09
CA ILE A 323 -14.33 -7.80 -15.89
C ILE A 323 -14.06 -6.54 -15.05
N ARG A 324 -14.46 -6.51 -13.77
CA ARG A 324 -14.20 -5.39 -12.87
C ARG A 324 -12.71 -5.13 -12.73
N VAL A 325 -11.94 -6.19 -12.45
CA VAL A 325 -10.48 -6.11 -12.32
C VAL A 325 -9.81 -5.66 -13.60
N ALA A 326 -10.27 -6.14 -14.78
CA ALA A 326 -9.71 -5.70 -16.06
C ALA A 326 -9.88 -4.20 -16.29
N TYR A 327 -11.05 -3.61 -15.99
CA TYR A 327 -11.26 -2.16 -16.07
C TYR A 327 -10.41 -1.39 -15.06
N GLN A 328 -10.26 -1.90 -13.85
CA GLN A 328 -9.43 -1.27 -12.82
C GLN A 328 -7.93 -1.29 -13.19
N VAL A 329 -7.44 -2.40 -13.75
CA VAL A 329 -6.08 -2.49 -14.31
C VAL A 329 -5.89 -1.49 -15.45
N LEU A 330 -6.88 -1.36 -16.33
CA LEU A 330 -6.84 -0.39 -17.43
C LEU A 330 -6.84 1.06 -16.91
N ALA A 331 -7.63 1.36 -15.86
CA ALA A 331 -7.61 2.67 -15.20
C ALA A 331 -6.23 2.97 -14.60
N ALA A 332 -5.60 2.00 -13.92
CA ALA A 332 -4.26 2.13 -13.37
C ALA A 332 -3.21 2.40 -14.48
N ALA A 333 -3.30 1.70 -15.60
CA ALA A 333 -2.41 1.88 -16.74
C ALA A 333 -2.59 3.27 -17.37
N LEU A 334 -3.82 3.69 -17.68
CA LEU A 334 -4.12 5.03 -18.21
C LEU A 334 -3.78 6.13 -17.19
N GLY A 335 -3.86 5.80 -15.89
CA GLY A 335 -3.42 6.65 -14.80
C GLY A 335 -1.90 6.75 -14.63
N GLY A 336 -1.10 5.90 -15.28
CA GLY A 336 0.36 5.97 -15.30
C GLY A 336 1.05 5.33 -14.08
N ALA A 337 0.51 4.25 -13.54
CA ALA A 337 1.10 3.47 -12.43
C ALA A 337 2.45 2.84 -12.78
N GLN A 338 3.39 2.74 -11.83
CA GLN A 338 4.68 2.08 -12.03
C GLN A 338 4.64 0.59 -11.73
N SER A 339 3.73 0.15 -10.88
CA SER A 339 3.46 -1.26 -10.63
C SER A 339 1.98 -1.47 -10.32
N VAL A 340 1.47 -2.67 -10.62
CA VAL A 340 0.06 -3.02 -10.42
C VAL A 340 -0.06 -4.38 -9.76
N HIS A 341 -0.93 -4.48 -8.75
CA HIS A 341 -1.53 -5.72 -8.28
C HIS A 341 -2.97 -5.80 -8.80
N ALA A 342 -3.30 -6.89 -9.46
CA ALA A 342 -4.67 -7.19 -9.85
C ALA A 342 -5.24 -8.23 -8.87
N ASN A 343 -6.32 -7.92 -8.18
CA ASN A 343 -6.97 -8.86 -7.29
C ASN A 343 -7.51 -10.06 -8.08
N SER A 344 -7.52 -11.21 -7.44
CA SER A 344 -8.10 -12.41 -8.02
C SER A 344 -9.63 -12.32 -8.06
N TYR A 345 -10.26 -12.96 -9.04
CA TYR A 345 -11.72 -12.97 -9.16
C TYR A 345 -12.42 -13.64 -7.97
N ASP A 346 -11.72 -14.51 -7.27
CA ASP A 346 -12.17 -15.24 -6.09
C ASP A 346 -11.86 -14.54 -4.75
N GLU A 347 -11.28 -13.34 -4.80
CA GLU A 347 -10.92 -12.52 -3.62
C GLU A 347 -12.10 -12.29 -2.66
N GLY A 348 -13.31 -12.13 -3.19
CA GLY A 348 -14.52 -11.98 -2.38
C GLY A 348 -15.00 -13.28 -1.70
N ILE A 349 -14.30 -14.41 -1.88
CA ILE A 349 -14.70 -15.74 -1.41
C ILE A 349 -13.64 -16.38 -0.53
N CYS A 350 -12.36 -16.32 -0.95
CA CYS A 350 -11.25 -17.01 -0.29
C CYS A 350 -9.91 -16.37 -0.64
N LEU A 351 -8.83 -16.85 -0.02
CA LEU A 351 -7.48 -16.57 -0.51
C LEU A 351 -7.33 -17.06 -1.97
N PRO A 352 -6.58 -16.33 -2.80
CA PRO A 352 -6.48 -16.60 -4.22
C PRO A 352 -6.07 -18.04 -4.54
N THR A 353 -6.90 -18.70 -5.37
CA THR A 353 -6.56 -20.01 -5.94
C THR A 353 -5.48 -19.88 -7.02
N GLU A 354 -4.82 -20.99 -7.40
CA GLU A 354 -3.84 -20.97 -8.50
C GLU A 354 -4.45 -20.46 -9.82
N GLN A 355 -5.69 -20.89 -10.13
CA GLN A 355 -6.41 -20.38 -11.30
C GLN A 355 -6.71 -18.90 -11.18
N GLY A 356 -7.13 -18.45 -10.00
CA GLY A 356 -7.39 -17.04 -9.71
C GLY A 356 -6.16 -16.18 -9.92
N ILE A 357 -5.01 -16.60 -9.39
CA ILE A 357 -3.72 -15.91 -9.58
C ILE A 357 -3.32 -15.90 -11.06
N LEU A 358 -3.43 -17.03 -11.74
CA LEU A 358 -3.08 -17.09 -13.16
C LEU A 358 -3.92 -16.11 -13.98
N LEU A 359 -5.23 -16.05 -13.76
CA LEU A 359 -6.12 -15.11 -14.46
C LEU A 359 -5.80 -13.65 -14.11
N SER A 360 -5.46 -13.37 -12.87
CA SER A 360 -5.01 -12.05 -12.42
C SER A 360 -3.73 -11.60 -13.15
N LEU A 361 -2.74 -12.49 -13.28
CA LEU A 361 -1.52 -12.24 -14.06
C LEU A 361 -1.84 -12.01 -15.55
N ARG A 362 -2.68 -12.87 -16.15
CA ARG A 362 -3.09 -12.77 -17.56
C ARG A 362 -3.86 -11.48 -17.84
N THR A 363 -4.71 -11.02 -16.92
CA THR A 363 -5.42 -9.74 -17.05
C THR A 363 -4.44 -8.58 -17.26
N GLN A 364 -3.36 -8.53 -16.47
CA GLN A 364 -2.34 -7.50 -16.63
C GLN A 364 -1.53 -7.68 -17.93
N GLN A 365 -1.18 -8.91 -18.28
CA GLN A 365 -0.42 -9.22 -19.52
C GLN A 365 -1.23 -8.88 -20.77
N VAL A 366 -2.53 -9.19 -20.80
CA VAL A 366 -3.43 -8.77 -21.88
C VAL A 366 -3.48 -7.24 -21.99
N ALA A 367 -3.60 -6.54 -20.86
CA ALA A 367 -3.56 -5.08 -20.85
C ALA A 367 -2.24 -4.53 -21.40
N GLN A 368 -1.09 -5.14 -21.05
CA GLN A 368 0.23 -4.72 -21.50
C GLN A 368 0.49 -4.94 -22.99
N HIS A 369 0.00 -6.05 -23.56
CA HIS A 369 0.44 -6.54 -24.85
C HIS A 369 -0.62 -6.49 -25.95
N GLU A 370 -1.92 -6.48 -25.62
CA GLU A 370 -2.98 -6.59 -26.62
C GLU A 370 -3.80 -5.31 -26.79
N THR A 371 -3.89 -4.44 -25.76
CA THR A 371 -4.80 -3.28 -25.79
C THR A 371 -4.24 -2.03 -26.48
N GLY A 372 -2.93 -1.98 -26.70
CA GLY A 372 -2.25 -0.79 -27.24
C GLY A 372 -2.09 0.36 -26.23
N VAL A 373 -2.55 0.22 -24.97
CA VAL A 373 -2.46 1.26 -23.93
C VAL A 373 -1.03 1.67 -23.62
N THR A 374 -0.06 0.81 -23.90
CA THR A 374 1.38 1.04 -23.69
C THR A 374 2.06 1.82 -24.83
N ASN A 375 1.37 2.02 -25.95
CA ASN A 375 1.96 2.61 -27.17
C ASN A 375 2.13 4.13 -27.09
N VAL A 376 1.37 4.80 -26.24
CA VAL A 376 1.36 6.27 -26.11
C VAL A 376 1.35 6.67 -24.63
N ALA A 377 2.16 7.66 -24.27
CA ALA A 377 2.11 8.25 -22.95
C ALA A 377 0.87 9.15 -22.81
N ASP A 378 0.05 8.90 -21.76
CA ASP A 378 -1.15 9.68 -21.45
C ASP A 378 -2.08 9.91 -22.68
N PRO A 379 -2.65 8.85 -23.28
CA PRO A 379 -3.47 8.97 -24.49
C PRO A 379 -4.76 9.78 -24.30
N LEU A 380 -5.21 9.97 -23.06
CA LEU A 380 -6.42 10.72 -22.71
C LEU A 380 -6.15 12.20 -22.36
N GLY A 381 -4.87 12.61 -22.34
CA GLY A 381 -4.49 13.99 -22.02
C GLY A 381 -5.13 14.99 -22.97
N GLY A 382 -5.76 16.04 -22.43
CA GLY A 382 -6.50 17.07 -23.20
C GLY A 382 -7.98 16.78 -23.40
N ALA A 383 -8.51 15.62 -22.95
CA ALA A 383 -9.95 15.38 -22.96
C ALA A 383 -10.66 16.32 -21.97
N TYR A 384 -11.60 17.14 -22.45
CA TYR A 384 -12.25 18.19 -21.65
C TYR A 384 -12.79 17.69 -20.32
N TYR A 385 -13.50 16.58 -20.31
CA TYR A 385 -14.06 16.00 -19.09
C TYR A 385 -12.97 15.51 -18.14
N LEU A 386 -11.94 14.82 -18.63
CA LEU A 386 -10.89 14.29 -17.79
C LEU A 386 -10.05 15.41 -17.14
N GLU A 387 -9.72 16.45 -17.89
CA GLU A 387 -8.98 17.59 -17.35
C GLU A 387 -9.81 18.35 -16.28
N TRP A 388 -11.10 18.58 -16.56
CA TRP A 388 -12.00 19.17 -15.58
C TRP A 388 -12.12 18.29 -14.33
N LEU A 389 -12.34 16.99 -14.47
CA LEU A 389 -12.49 16.07 -13.36
C LEU A 389 -11.20 15.98 -12.53
N THR A 390 -10.03 16.01 -13.18
CA THR A 390 -8.73 16.05 -12.51
C THR A 390 -8.63 17.28 -11.59
N ASN A 391 -9.08 18.45 -12.05
CA ASN A 391 -9.07 19.67 -11.25
C ASN A 391 -10.07 19.60 -10.09
N GLU A 392 -11.27 19.05 -10.30
CA GLU A 392 -12.24 18.91 -9.21
C GLU A 392 -11.78 17.93 -8.14
N VAL A 393 -11.22 16.78 -8.53
CA VAL A 393 -10.66 15.81 -7.58
C VAL A 393 -9.51 16.45 -6.80
N GLU A 394 -8.58 17.16 -7.47
CA GLU A 394 -7.49 17.86 -6.79
C GLU A 394 -8.00 18.89 -5.78
N LYS A 395 -8.94 19.72 -6.18
CA LYS A 395 -9.54 20.76 -5.33
C LYS A 395 -10.17 20.16 -4.06
N HIS A 396 -11.03 19.17 -4.22
CA HIS A 396 -11.67 18.51 -3.08
C HIS A 396 -10.65 17.76 -2.19
N SER A 397 -9.56 17.26 -2.78
CA SER A 397 -8.48 16.63 -2.01
C SER A 397 -7.72 17.62 -1.16
N TRP A 398 -7.43 18.83 -1.67
CA TRP A 398 -6.83 19.90 -0.88
C TRP A 398 -7.75 20.37 0.25
N ASP A 399 -9.05 20.52 -0.02
CA ASP A 399 -10.04 20.89 1.00
C ASP A 399 -10.12 19.83 2.11
N TYR A 400 -10.00 18.54 1.76
CA TYR A 400 -9.99 17.46 2.74
C TYR A 400 -8.69 17.39 3.53
N LEU A 401 -7.54 17.58 2.88
CA LEU A 401 -6.23 17.69 3.55
C LEU A 401 -6.24 18.81 4.59
N LYS A 402 -6.82 19.97 4.22
CA LYS A 402 -6.95 21.09 5.15
C LYS A 402 -7.76 20.73 6.39
N LYS A 403 -8.85 19.96 6.28
CA LYS A 403 -9.62 19.49 7.45
C LYS A 403 -8.74 18.67 8.40
N ILE A 404 -7.85 17.80 7.87
CA ILE A 404 -6.94 17.01 8.68
C ILE A 404 -5.90 17.91 9.37
N GLU A 405 -5.41 18.94 8.69
CA GLU A 405 -4.50 19.92 9.28
C GLU A 405 -5.19 20.74 10.38
N ASP A 406 -6.45 21.12 10.21
CA ASP A 406 -7.26 21.83 11.21
C ASP A 406 -7.50 20.96 12.48
N GLU A 407 -7.51 19.63 12.37
CA GLU A 407 -7.52 18.68 13.50
C GLU A 407 -6.14 18.58 14.21
N GLY A 408 -5.15 19.31 13.74
CA GLY A 408 -3.78 19.37 14.27
C GLY A 408 -2.83 18.36 13.64
N GLY A 409 -3.14 17.91 12.42
CA GLY A 409 -2.37 16.98 11.60
C GLY A 409 -2.73 15.51 11.84
N LEU A 410 -2.17 14.64 10.99
CA LEU A 410 -2.58 13.24 10.92
C LEU A 410 -2.48 12.49 12.26
N VAL A 411 -1.35 12.60 12.96
CA VAL A 411 -1.13 11.84 14.21
C VAL A 411 -2.21 12.15 15.24
N LYS A 412 -2.52 13.45 15.43
CA LYS A 412 -3.59 13.87 16.35
C LYS A 412 -4.97 13.43 15.87
N ALA A 413 -5.23 13.52 14.57
CA ALA A 413 -6.49 13.07 14.00
C ALA A 413 -6.72 11.55 14.19
N VAL A 414 -5.66 10.74 14.15
CA VAL A 414 -5.71 9.31 14.49
C VAL A 414 -5.92 9.10 16.00
N GLU A 415 -5.11 9.73 16.85
CA GLU A 415 -5.18 9.58 18.30
C GLU A 415 -6.51 10.08 18.89
N SER A 416 -7.17 11.06 18.26
CA SER A 416 -8.49 11.55 18.64
C SER A 416 -9.65 10.69 18.13
N GLY A 417 -9.38 9.73 17.24
CA GLY A 417 -10.41 8.93 16.58
C GLY A 417 -11.15 9.65 15.43
N TRP A 418 -10.70 10.84 15.02
CA TRP A 418 -11.34 11.59 13.94
C TRP A 418 -11.31 10.81 12.61
N VAL A 419 -10.15 10.28 12.21
CA VAL A 419 -10.02 9.49 10.97
C VAL A 419 -10.93 8.26 10.98
N HIS A 420 -11.06 7.60 12.13
CA HIS A 420 -11.95 6.44 12.28
C HIS A 420 -13.42 6.82 12.08
N ARG A 421 -13.87 7.97 12.64
CA ARG A 421 -15.24 8.47 12.43
C ARG A 421 -15.50 8.77 10.96
N GLU A 422 -14.56 9.42 10.26
CA GLU A 422 -14.66 9.68 8.82
C GLU A 422 -14.83 8.38 8.03
N ALA A 423 -14.04 7.35 8.35
CA ALA A 423 -14.12 6.04 7.70
C ALA A 423 -15.50 5.37 7.94
N VAL A 424 -15.99 5.38 9.18
CA VAL A 424 -17.32 4.83 9.52
C VAL A 424 -18.44 5.57 8.77
N VAL A 425 -18.39 6.90 8.72
CA VAL A 425 -19.38 7.71 7.98
C VAL A 425 -19.34 7.39 6.50
N ALA A 426 -18.15 7.31 5.90
CA ALA A 426 -17.99 7.01 4.48
C ALA A 426 -18.49 5.59 4.14
N MET A 427 -18.13 4.59 4.96
CA MET A 427 -18.61 3.21 4.78
C MET A 427 -20.14 3.11 4.85
N ASN A 428 -20.76 3.75 5.84
CA ASN A 428 -22.20 3.76 5.99
C ASN A 428 -22.89 4.40 4.78
N GLU A 429 -22.36 5.52 4.29
CA GLU A 429 -22.90 6.18 3.10
C GLU A 429 -22.75 5.33 1.84
N TYR A 430 -21.59 4.69 1.66
CA TYR A 430 -21.34 3.77 0.55
C TYR A 430 -22.33 2.60 0.55
N GLN A 431 -22.54 1.95 1.70
CA GLN A 431 -23.50 0.85 1.84
C GLN A 431 -24.94 1.31 1.61
N LYS A 432 -25.31 2.48 2.12
CA LYS A 432 -26.64 3.07 1.89
C LYS A 432 -26.91 3.33 0.41
N GLN A 433 -25.90 3.79 -0.35
CA GLN A 433 -26.02 3.99 -1.79
C GLN A 433 -26.24 2.67 -2.55
N ILE A 434 -25.63 1.57 -2.09
CA ILE A 434 -25.89 0.23 -2.65
C ILE A 434 -27.31 -0.23 -2.31
N GLN A 435 -27.72 -0.13 -1.04
CA GLN A 435 -29.02 -0.59 -0.57
C GLN A 435 -30.20 0.13 -1.23
N ASN A 436 -30.10 1.45 -1.43
CA ASN A 436 -31.15 2.24 -2.08
C ASN A 436 -31.06 2.24 -3.63
N GLY A 437 -30.10 1.50 -4.19
CA GLY A 437 -29.92 1.35 -5.63
C GLY A 437 -29.37 2.59 -6.35
N MET A 438 -28.88 3.60 -5.63
CA MET A 438 -28.14 4.71 -6.23
C MET A 438 -26.83 4.22 -6.85
N ARG A 439 -26.15 3.32 -6.17
CA ARG A 439 -24.96 2.62 -6.69
C ARG A 439 -25.37 1.22 -7.17
N LYS A 440 -25.18 0.98 -8.46
CA LYS A 440 -25.49 -0.31 -9.07
C LYS A 440 -24.27 -1.24 -8.99
N VAL A 441 -24.50 -2.46 -8.53
CA VAL A 441 -23.52 -3.54 -8.47
C VAL A 441 -24.13 -4.78 -9.15
N VAL A 442 -23.66 -5.07 -10.36
CA VAL A 442 -24.18 -6.16 -11.19
C VAL A 442 -24.01 -7.50 -10.47
N GLY A 443 -25.08 -8.26 -10.43
CA GLY A 443 -25.15 -9.55 -9.74
C GLY A 443 -25.46 -9.44 -8.23
N ALA A 444 -25.40 -8.25 -7.63
CA ALA A 444 -25.63 -8.07 -6.20
C ALA A 444 -26.92 -7.25 -5.88
N ASN A 445 -27.19 -6.15 -6.63
CA ASN A 445 -28.40 -5.36 -6.46
C ASN A 445 -29.08 -4.98 -7.80
N CYS A 446 -28.57 -5.53 -8.90
CA CYS A 446 -29.19 -5.47 -10.22
C CYS A 446 -28.68 -6.63 -11.08
N PHE A 447 -29.49 -7.11 -12.03
CA PHE A 447 -29.22 -8.28 -12.87
C PHE A 447 -28.83 -9.51 -12.03
N GLU A 448 -29.54 -9.69 -10.93
CA GLU A 448 -29.41 -10.85 -10.05
C GLU A 448 -29.83 -12.14 -10.80
N SER A 449 -29.21 -13.27 -10.49
CA SER A 449 -29.53 -14.58 -11.03
C SER A 449 -30.02 -15.49 -9.91
N GLU A 450 -30.99 -16.33 -10.22
CA GLU A 450 -31.42 -17.43 -9.32
C GLU A 450 -30.45 -18.61 -9.36
N GLU A 451 -29.47 -18.60 -10.26
CA GLU A 451 -28.45 -19.65 -10.36
C GLU A 451 -27.60 -19.72 -9.09
N GLU A 452 -27.21 -20.94 -8.71
CA GLU A 452 -26.25 -21.13 -7.62
C GLU A 452 -24.94 -20.40 -7.94
N PRO A 453 -24.30 -19.74 -6.93
CA PRO A 453 -23.00 -19.11 -7.12
C PRO A 453 -21.97 -20.12 -7.67
N HIS A 454 -21.10 -19.63 -8.53
CA HIS A 454 -19.99 -20.43 -9.03
C HIS A 454 -19.18 -21.02 -7.85
N GLN A 455 -19.02 -22.35 -7.83
CA GLN A 455 -18.26 -23.03 -6.79
C GLN A 455 -16.77 -22.82 -7.04
N VAL A 456 -16.15 -22.00 -6.20
CA VAL A 456 -14.69 -21.81 -6.18
C VAL A 456 -14.09 -22.80 -5.19
N PRO A 457 -13.06 -23.57 -5.59
CA PRO A 457 -12.35 -24.44 -4.65
C PRO A 457 -11.76 -23.59 -3.53
N LEU A 458 -12.18 -23.83 -2.29
CA LEU A 458 -11.66 -23.04 -1.16
C LEU A 458 -10.20 -23.41 -0.89
N PHE A 459 -9.33 -22.44 -1.00
CA PHE A 459 -7.97 -22.56 -0.51
C PHE A 459 -7.96 -22.54 1.03
N ARG A 460 -7.27 -23.48 1.64
CA ARG A 460 -7.11 -23.55 3.10
C ARG A 460 -5.63 -23.63 3.43
N PRO A 461 -5.11 -22.73 4.29
CA PRO A 461 -3.74 -22.82 4.79
C PRO A 461 -3.48 -24.13 5.53
N ASN A 462 -2.21 -24.50 5.63
CA ASN A 462 -1.77 -25.68 6.37
C ASN A 462 -2.13 -25.55 7.85
N LYS A 463 -2.89 -26.49 8.36
CA LYS A 463 -3.29 -26.53 9.78
C LYS A 463 -2.12 -26.77 10.74
N GLU A 464 -0.99 -27.27 10.24
CA GLU A 464 0.22 -27.51 11.02
C GLU A 464 1.16 -26.31 11.07
N ALA A 465 0.87 -25.20 10.36
CA ALA A 465 1.73 -24.03 10.28
C ALA A 465 2.15 -23.52 11.68
N LEU A 466 1.23 -23.45 12.62
CA LEU A 466 1.52 -23.08 14.00
C LEU A 466 2.58 -23.98 14.65
N GLN A 467 2.43 -25.30 14.53
CA GLN A 467 3.34 -26.25 15.17
C GLN A 467 4.72 -26.21 14.52
N ILE A 468 4.76 -26.09 13.20
CA ILE A 468 6.00 -25.95 12.44
C ILE A 468 6.75 -24.69 12.87
N GLN A 469 6.08 -23.54 12.91
CA GLN A 469 6.70 -22.26 13.26
C GLN A 469 7.14 -22.22 14.74
N LYS A 470 6.35 -22.77 15.68
CA LYS A 470 6.75 -22.92 17.07
C LYS A 470 8.01 -23.78 17.24
N ALA A 471 8.05 -24.93 16.58
CA ALA A 471 9.20 -25.84 16.65
C ALA A 471 10.47 -25.17 16.07
N LYS A 472 10.35 -24.48 14.94
CA LYS A 472 11.44 -23.74 14.31
C LYS A 472 11.96 -22.64 15.23
N LEU A 473 11.08 -21.83 15.81
CA LEU A 473 11.46 -20.77 16.75
C LEU A 473 12.18 -21.33 17.98
N ALA A 474 11.67 -22.42 18.55
CA ALA A 474 12.30 -23.08 19.70
C ALA A 474 13.69 -23.60 19.38
N GLN A 475 13.87 -24.21 18.19
CA GLN A 475 15.16 -24.66 17.72
C GLN A 475 16.14 -23.49 17.59
N ILE A 476 15.75 -22.38 16.96
CA ILE A 476 16.60 -21.20 16.79
C ILE A 476 17.01 -20.62 18.15
N LYS A 477 16.08 -20.48 19.09
CA LYS A 477 16.36 -19.99 20.46
C LYS A 477 17.35 -20.91 21.21
N ASN A 478 17.36 -22.20 20.91
CA ASN A 478 18.30 -23.15 21.51
C ASN A 478 19.71 -23.13 20.87
N GLU A 479 19.79 -22.84 19.57
CA GLU A 479 21.04 -22.89 18.78
C GLU A 479 21.81 -21.56 18.79
N ARG A 480 21.12 -20.42 18.93
CA ARG A 480 21.72 -19.08 18.90
C ARG A 480 22.42 -18.72 20.22
N ASP A 481 23.29 -17.72 20.17
CA ASP A 481 23.89 -17.13 21.37
C ASP A 481 22.91 -16.16 22.04
N ASN A 482 22.26 -16.64 23.11
CA ASN A 482 21.26 -15.86 23.85
C ASN A 482 21.85 -14.69 24.67
N GLU A 483 23.13 -14.75 25.07
CA GLU A 483 23.79 -13.65 25.77
C GLU A 483 24.02 -12.49 24.81
N VAL A 484 24.50 -12.77 23.59
CA VAL A 484 24.65 -11.76 22.54
C VAL A 484 23.31 -11.13 22.19
N VAL A 485 22.27 -11.92 22.01
CA VAL A 485 20.91 -11.39 21.73
C VAL A 485 20.45 -10.47 22.86
N SER A 486 20.58 -10.88 24.12
CA SER A 486 20.20 -10.08 25.28
C SER A 486 20.93 -8.73 25.35
N GLN A 487 22.25 -8.74 25.09
CA GLN A 487 23.05 -7.51 25.06
C GLN A 487 22.60 -6.56 23.94
N ILE A 488 22.30 -7.07 22.74
CA ILE A 488 21.82 -6.27 21.61
C ILE A 488 20.44 -5.68 21.89
N LEU A 489 19.54 -6.44 22.52
CA LEU A 489 18.20 -5.93 22.90
C LEU A 489 18.28 -4.84 23.98
N GLN A 490 19.22 -4.95 24.94
CA GLN A 490 19.50 -3.88 25.90
C GLN A 490 20.04 -2.63 25.21
N GLU A 491 20.95 -2.79 24.22
CA GLU A 491 21.44 -1.67 23.42
C GLU A 491 20.30 -1.02 22.61
N LEU A 492 19.39 -1.84 22.04
CA LEU A 492 18.21 -1.33 21.33
C LEU A 492 17.37 -0.41 22.23
N ARG A 493 17.14 -0.81 23.48
CA ARG A 493 16.46 0.01 24.49
C ARG A 493 17.17 1.35 24.70
N GLN A 494 18.48 1.30 24.93
CA GLN A 494 19.29 2.50 25.17
C GLN A 494 19.32 3.47 23.97
N VAL A 495 19.45 2.93 22.75
CA VAL A 495 19.42 3.74 21.51
C VAL A 495 18.04 4.37 21.33
N THR A 496 16.98 3.62 21.62
CA THR A 496 15.60 4.11 21.55
C THR A 496 15.36 5.25 22.57
N GLU A 497 15.79 5.10 23.81
CA GLU A 497 15.70 6.12 24.87
C GLU A 497 16.43 7.42 24.50
N LYS A 498 17.62 7.29 23.93
CA LYS A 498 18.45 8.44 23.51
C LYS A 498 17.99 9.12 22.22
N GLY A 499 16.96 8.63 21.56
CA GLY A 499 16.48 9.16 20.28
C GLY A 499 17.41 8.87 19.09
N GLY A 500 18.27 7.85 19.20
CA GLY A 500 19.13 7.37 18.11
C GLY A 500 18.36 6.58 17.07
N ASN A 501 18.95 6.40 15.87
CA ASN A 501 18.38 5.57 14.82
C ASN A 501 18.49 4.08 15.22
N VAL A 502 17.36 3.37 15.25
CA VAL A 502 17.30 1.97 15.72
C VAL A 502 17.81 0.96 14.69
N MET A 503 17.80 1.29 13.40
CA MET A 503 18.09 0.33 12.32
C MET A 503 19.44 -0.38 12.42
N PRO A 504 20.56 0.29 12.76
CA PRO A 504 21.86 -0.41 12.90
C PRO A 504 21.84 -1.50 13.99
N VAL A 505 21.13 -1.26 15.08
CA VAL A 505 21.00 -2.22 16.19
C VAL A 505 20.03 -3.34 15.82
N VAL A 506 18.89 -3.00 15.21
CA VAL A 506 17.91 -3.97 14.71
C VAL A 506 18.54 -4.91 13.68
N LEU A 507 19.34 -4.39 12.76
CA LEU A 507 20.06 -5.24 11.77
C LEU A 507 21.01 -6.24 12.45
N ARG A 508 21.72 -5.83 13.50
CA ARG A 508 22.56 -6.74 14.31
C ARG A 508 21.72 -7.76 15.07
N ALA A 509 20.58 -7.35 15.64
CA ALA A 509 19.68 -8.24 16.35
C ALA A 509 19.15 -9.36 15.45
N VAL A 510 18.66 -9.04 14.24
CA VAL A 510 18.18 -10.05 13.30
C VAL A 510 19.31 -10.98 12.80
N LYS A 511 20.51 -10.47 12.60
CA LYS A 511 21.70 -11.28 12.26
C LYS A 511 22.12 -12.25 13.37
N ALA A 512 21.86 -11.86 14.64
CA ALA A 512 22.05 -12.73 15.80
C ALA A 512 20.82 -13.65 16.04
N TYR A 513 19.86 -13.68 15.11
CA TYR A 513 18.61 -14.45 15.20
C TYR A 513 17.72 -14.08 16.39
N ALA A 514 17.74 -12.81 16.82
CA ALA A 514 16.66 -12.28 17.66
C ALA A 514 15.35 -12.40 16.89
N SER A 515 14.29 -12.81 17.57
CA SER A 515 12.97 -12.95 16.95
C SER A 515 12.26 -11.60 16.82
N LEU A 516 11.27 -11.54 15.94
CA LEU A 516 10.42 -10.39 15.73
C LEU A 516 9.78 -9.93 17.05
N GLY A 517 9.19 -10.86 17.79
CA GLY A 517 8.57 -10.56 19.09
C GLY A 517 9.56 -9.97 20.08
N GLU A 518 10.76 -10.55 20.23
CA GLU A 518 11.78 -10.04 21.16
C GLU A 518 12.20 -8.59 20.84
N ILE A 519 12.33 -8.25 19.55
CA ILE A 519 12.64 -6.88 19.14
C ILE A 519 11.47 -5.93 19.41
N CYS A 520 10.25 -6.32 19.03
CA CYS A 520 9.04 -5.51 19.23
C CYS A 520 8.68 -5.34 20.71
N ASP A 521 8.92 -6.35 21.55
CA ASP A 521 8.66 -6.29 22.98
C ASP A 521 9.48 -5.22 23.70
N VAL A 522 10.70 -4.93 23.22
CA VAL A 522 11.48 -3.80 23.73
C VAL A 522 10.69 -2.50 23.66
N TRP A 523 10.02 -2.24 22.53
CA TRP A 523 9.24 -1.01 22.34
C TRP A 523 7.89 -1.07 23.05
N ARG A 524 7.25 -2.24 23.16
CA ARG A 524 6.01 -2.40 23.95
C ARG A 524 6.25 -2.09 25.42
N GLU A 525 7.33 -2.59 25.97
CA GLU A 525 7.72 -2.32 27.36
C GLU A 525 8.03 -0.83 27.61
N MET A 526 8.62 -0.16 26.61
CA MET A 526 8.97 1.26 26.75
C MET A 526 7.80 2.22 26.59
N TYR A 527 6.88 1.92 25.68
CA TYR A 527 5.86 2.87 25.24
C TYR A 527 4.43 2.46 25.60
N GLY A 528 4.24 1.23 26.07
CA GLY A 528 2.92 0.61 26.25
C GLY A 528 2.25 0.29 24.92
N THR A 529 1.07 -0.31 25.02
CA THR A 529 0.22 -0.61 23.86
C THR A 529 -0.78 0.52 23.60
N TRP A 530 -1.22 0.63 22.37
CA TRP A 530 -2.25 1.57 21.95
C TRP A 530 -3.46 0.83 21.40
N GLU A 531 -4.64 1.33 21.74
CA GLU A 531 -5.91 0.80 21.26
C GLU A 531 -6.67 1.91 20.51
N ILE A 532 -7.41 1.49 19.47
CA ILE A 532 -8.28 2.41 18.76
C ILE A 532 -9.30 3.01 19.75
N PRO A 533 -9.48 4.34 19.78
CA PRO A 533 -10.36 4.99 20.76
C PRO A 533 -11.85 4.81 20.40
N PHE A 534 -12.35 3.57 20.40
CA PHE A 534 -13.73 3.23 20.04
C PHE A 534 -14.77 4.04 20.82
N GLY A 535 -14.53 4.33 22.09
CA GLY A 535 -15.43 5.15 22.90
C GLY A 535 -15.56 6.61 22.45
N LYS A 536 -14.71 7.08 21.52
CA LYS A 536 -14.77 8.40 20.90
C LYS A 536 -15.34 8.37 19.47
N ILE A 537 -15.61 7.17 18.96
CA ILE A 537 -16.11 6.95 17.60
C ILE A 537 -17.64 6.85 17.58
N ALA A 538 -18.23 6.43 18.69
CA ALA A 538 -19.68 6.27 18.89
C ALA A 538 -20.44 7.62 18.92
#